data_8aad44f759717a8b808fe2c85cbb76b5
#
_entry.id   8aad44f759717a8b808fe2c85cbb76b5
#
_cell.length_a   1.000
_cell.length_b   1.000
_cell.length_c   1.000
_cell.angle_alpha   90.00
_cell.angle_beta   90.00
_cell.angle_gamma   90.00
#
_symmetry.space_group_name_H-M   'P 1'
#
loop_
_entity.id
_entity.type
_entity.pdbx_description
1 polymer ?
#
loop_
_entity_poly.entity_id
_entity_poly.type
_entity_poly.pdbx_seq_one_letter_code
_entity_poly.pdbx_strand_id
1 'polypeptide(L)'
;YLDTVSGQAVSIRAEMKPKEKRMKEIDTMLSHIANFEAHKAVHTEYAAIRFKKPKEQFAAAHRGELDAYNAAVRYFKVHLEGTKYSTKKLNEERTQLAGEVAEYRECLSAVQEDVKILRDVRHWLNQVLPSEQYRQTAEPGKKPSIQQTVKGRAQRIREEQGEKRQQPRTEKKQDMEL
;
A
#
# COMPACT_ATOMS: atom_id res chain seq x y z
N TYR A 1 -29.08 0.99 5.40
CA TYR A 1 -28.20 0.04 4.72
C TYR A 1 -27.12 0.75 3.87
N LEU A 2 -27.51 1.70 3.01
CA LEU A 2 -26.55 2.50 2.20
C LEU A 2 -25.53 3.24 3.08
N ASP A 3 -25.98 3.86 4.18
CA ASP A 3 -25.13 4.57 5.11
C ASP A 3 -24.16 3.61 5.82
N THR A 4 -24.62 2.40 6.12
CA THR A 4 -23.80 1.35 6.73
C THR A 4 -22.66 0.92 5.76
N VAL A 5 -22.99 0.65 4.50
CA VAL A 5 -22.02 0.24 3.48
C VAL A 5 -21.05 1.39 3.15
N SER A 6 -21.56 2.63 3.09
CA SER A 6 -20.71 3.81 2.92
C SER A 6 -19.74 4.01 4.10
N GLY A 7 -20.20 3.74 5.32
CA GLY A 7 -19.39 3.74 6.54
C GLY A 7 -18.25 2.70 6.50
N GLN A 8 -18.49 1.53 5.92
CA GLN A 8 -17.46 0.51 5.73
C GLN A 8 -16.31 1.01 4.83
N ALA A 9 -16.64 1.71 3.74
CA ALA A 9 -15.61 2.30 2.88
C ALA A 9 -14.74 3.33 3.60
N VAL A 10 -15.31 4.09 4.53
CA VAL A 10 -14.58 5.06 5.36
C VAL A 10 -13.65 4.33 6.33
N SER A 11 -14.14 3.27 6.99
CA SER A 11 -13.35 2.47 7.92
C SER A 11 -12.15 1.80 7.23
N ILE A 12 -12.37 1.17 6.07
CA ILE A 12 -11.30 0.54 5.27
C ILE A 12 -10.21 1.57 4.90
N ARG A 13 -10.61 2.77 4.47
CA ARG A 13 -9.65 3.84 4.16
C ARG A 13 -8.87 4.30 5.38
N ALA A 14 -9.52 4.38 6.54
CA ALA A 14 -8.88 4.77 7.78
C ALA A 14 -7.83 3.75 8.22
N GLU A 15 -8.08 2.45 8.03
CA GLU A 15 -7.12 1.38 8.33
C GLU A 15 -5.98 1.29 7.30
N MET A 16 -6.26 1.57 6.04
CA MET A 16 -5.27 1.55 4.97
C MET A 16 -4.26 2.71 5.07
N LYS A 17 -4.72 3.91 5.43
CA LYS A 17 -3.92 5.14 5.46
C LYS A 17 -2.63 5.05 6.30
N PRO A 18 -2.61 4.52 7.53
CA PRO A 18 -1.39 4.39 8.31
C PRO A 18 -0.39 3.43 7.67
N LYS A 19 -0.86 2.37 7.00
CA LYS A 19 0.00 1.40 6.28
C LYS A 19 0.65 2.04 5.06
N GLU A 20 -0.10 2.79 4.27
CA GLU A 20 0.44 3.57 3.15
C GLU A 20 1.46 4.63 3.60
N LYS A 21 1.19 5.29 4.75
CA LYS A 21 2.14 6.22 5.35
C LYS A 21 3.43 5.51 5.74
N ARG A 22 3.33 4.36 6.40
CA ARG A 22 4.49 3.57 6.80
C ARG A 22 5.31 3.08 5.62
N MET A 23 4.67 2.64 4.53
CA MET A 23 5.35 2.28 3.28
C MET A 23 6.18 3.45 2.72
N LYS A 24 5.61 4.66 2.69
CA LYS A 24 6.34 5.86 2.23
C LYS A 24 7.53 6.20 3.12
N GLU A 25 7.39 6.01 4.43
CA GLU A 25 8.51 6.19 5.38
C GLU A 25 9.63 5.18 5.09
N ILE A 26 9.30 3.92 4.84
CA ILE A 26 10.26 2.87 4.47
C ILE A 26 10.93 3.20 3.13
N ASP A 27 10.17 3.61 2.11
CA ASP A 27 10.71 4.00 0.81
C ASP A 27 11.69 5.17 0.93
N THR A 28 11.36 6.16 1.75
CA THR A 28 12.24 7.29 2.04
C THR A 28 13.53 6.82 2.73
N MET A 29 13.42 5.94 3.72
CA MET A 29 14.55 5.38 4.44
C MET A 29 15.46 4.58 3.52
N LEU A 30 14.90 3.70 2.68
CA LEU A 30 15.65 2.90 1.71
C LEU A 30 16.38 3.79 0.68
N SER A 31 15.75 4.88 0.23
CA SER A 31 16.36 5.86 -0.65
C SER A 31 17.58 6.53 0.00
N HIS A 32 17.47 6.94 1.27
CA HIS A 32 18.62 7.51 2.00
C HIS A 32 19.73 6.49 2.24
N ILE A 33 19.39 5.22 2.51
CA ILE A 33 20.39 4.15 2.64
C ILE A 33 21.12 3.95 1.32
N ALA A 34 20.40 3.88 0.20
CA ALA A 34 20.98 3.73 -1.12
C ALA A 34 21.92 4.91 -1.47
N ASN A 35 21.51 6.15 -1.21
CA ASN A 35 22.34 7.33 -1.43
C ASN A 35 23.59 7.34 -0.55
N PHE A 36 23.46 6.93 0.71
CA PHE A 36 24.59 6.82 1.63
C PHE A 36 25.63 5.80 1.12
N GLU A 37 25.16 4.61 0.72
CA GLU A 37 26.04 3.54 0.23
C GLU A 37 26.70 3.90 -1.10
N ALA A 38 25.93 4.46 -2.05
CA ALA A 38 26.42 4.86 -3.38
C ALA A 38 27.49 5.94 -3.30
N HIS A 39 27.33 6.92 -2.41
CA HIS A 39 28.23 8.09 -2.37
C HIS A 39 29.25 8.06 -1.23
N LYS A 40 29.32 6.96 -0.48
CA LYS A 40 30.27 6.77 0.62
C LYS A 40 31.74 6.87 0.15
N ALA A 41 32.05 6.31 -1.02
CA ALA A 41 33.39 6.36 -1.59
C ALA A 41 33.82 7.81 -1.91
N VAL A 42 32.95 8.56 -2.59
CA VAL A 42 33.19 9.98 -2.94
C VAL A 42 33.37 10.84 -1.69
N HIS A 43 32.56 10.61 -0.66
CA HIS A 43 32.70 11.32 0.61
C HIS A 43 34.02 10.97 1.30
N THR A 44 34.48 9.71 1.23
CA THR A 44 35.76 9.29 1.83
C THR A 44 36.92 9.95 1.11
N GLU A 45 36.90 10.02 -0.23
CA GLU A 45 37.89 10.72 -1.03
C GLU A 45 37.92 12.23 -0.68
N TYR A 46 36.74 12.86 -0.62
CA TYR A 46 36.62 14.26 -0.21
C TYR A 46 37.19 14.52 1.19
N ALA A 47 36.96 13.62 2.13
CA ALA A 47 37.49 13.74 3.50
C ALA A 47 39.01 13.58 3.55
N ALA A 48 39.61 12.79 2.66
CA ALA A 48 41.02 12.56 2.60
C ALA A 48 41.82 13.76 2.05
N ILE A 49 41.15 14.67 1.30
CA ILE A 49 41.79 15.84 0.72
C ILE A 49 42.14 16.86 1.82
N ARG A 50 43.44 17.11 2.04
CA ARG A 50 43.95 18.01 3.08
C ARG A 50 44.00 19.46 2.67
N PHE A 51 44.24 19.74 1.38
CA PHE A 51 44.47 21.10 0.87
C PHE A 51 43.16 21.76 0.43
N LYS A 52 43.02 23.06 0.75
CA LYS A 52 41.77 23.79 0.52
C LYS A 52 41.36 23.86 -0.96
N LYS A 53 42.29 24.30 -1.86
CA LYS A 53 41.97 24.44 -3.29
C LYS A 53 41.53 23.14 -3.97
N PRO A 54 42.27 22.01 -3.87
CA PRO A 54 41.83 20.73 -4.42
C PRO A 54 40.50 20.26 -3.82
N LYS A 55 40.27 20.51 -2.52
CA LYS A 55 39.04 20.14 -1.84
C LYS A 55 37.83 20.90 -2.38
N GLU A 56 37.98 22.21 -2.63
CA GLU A 56 36.93 23.05 -3.24
C GLU A 56 36.63 22.61 -4.69
N GLN A 57 37.67 22.30 -5.47
CA GLN A 57 37.51 21.79 -6.85
C GLN A 57 36.79 20.44 -6.85
N PHE A 58 37.15 19.51 -5.98
CA PHE A 58 36.52 18.22 -5.83
C PHE A 58 35.04 18.37 -5.39
N ALA A 59 34.80 19.25 -4.42
CA ALA A 59 33.43 19.52 -3.96
C ALA A 59 32.55 20.14 -5.06
N ALA A 60 33.11 20.97 -5.92
CA ALA A 60 32.38 21.54 -7.06
C ALA A 60 32.06 20.49 -8.13
N ALA A 61 33.02 19.57 -8.40
CA ALA A 61 32.81 18.48 -9.36
C ALA A 61 31.81 17.43 -8.90
N HIS A 62 31.80 17.12 -7.59
CA HIS A 62 30.98 16.07 -6.98
C HIS A 62 29.88 16.60 -6.07
N ARG A 63 29.40 17.83 -6.32
CA ARG A 63 28.47 18.52 -5.45
C ARG A 63 27.17 17.71 -5.18
N GLY A 64 26.57 17.17 -6.22
CA GLY A 64 25.32 16.41 -6.10
C GLY A 64 25.47 15.16 -5.24
N GLU A 65 26.60 14.44 -5.41
CA GLU A 65 26.90 13.22 -4.67
C GLU A 65 27.17 13.51 -3.19
N LEU A 66 27.92 14.57 -2.90
CA LEU A 66 28.19 15.01 -1.53
C LEU A 66 26.94 15.54 -0.85
N ASP A 67 26.09 16.27 -1.56
CA ASP A 67 24.80 16.75 -1.03
C ASP A 67 23.86 15.58 -0.72
N ALA A 68 23.77 14.57 -1.60
CA ALA A 68 22.99 13.36 -1.38
C ALA A 68 23.49 12.56 -0.16
N TYR A 69 24.80 12.37 -0.04
CA TYR A 69 25.39 11.72 1.12
C TYR A 69 25.10 12.48 2.42
N ASN A 70 25.31 13.79 2.44
CA ASN A 70 25.07 14.62 3.61
C ASN A 70 23.59 14.68 3.99
N ALA A 71 22.68 14.63 3.03
CA ALA A 71 21.24 14.53 3.28
C ALA A 71 20.89 13.19 3.97
N ALA A 72 21.48 12.09 3.48
CA ALA A 72 21.29 10.78 4.10
C ALA A 72 21.82 10.74 5.54
N VAL A 73 23.02 11.28 5.79
CA VAL A 73 23.59 11.35 7.16
C VAL A 73 22.71 12.18 8.09
N ARG A 74 22.18 13.32 7.62
CA ARG A 74 21.25 14.14 8.42
C ARG A 74 19.97 13.39 8.72
N TYR A 75 19.42 12.70 7.74
CA TYR A 75 18.22 11.87 7.92
C TYR A 75 18.43 10.79 9.00
N PHE A 76 19.57 10.08 8.95
CA PHE A 76 19.88 9.04 9.94
C PHE A 76 20.06 9.60 11.34
N LYS A 77 20.65 10.77 11.50
CA LYS A 77 20.79 11.42 12.82
C LYS A 77 19.44 11.77 13.44
N VAL A 78 18.46 12.16 12.62
CA VAL A 78 17.13 12.57 13.09
C VAL A 78 16.22 11.38 13.34
N HIS A 79 16.26 10.37 12.45
CA HIS A 79 15.24 9.32 12.43
C HIS A 79 15.72 7.97 12.97
N LEU A 80 17.02 7.73 13.05
CA LEU A 80 17.54 6.43 13.49
C LEU A 80 18.23 6.48 14.87
N GLU A 81 18.56 7.65 15.40
CA GLU A 81 19.18 7.84 16.74
C GLU A 81 20.20 6.76 17.12
N GLY A 82 21.03 6.34 16.15
CA GLY A 82 22.03 5.27 16.34
C GLY A 82 21.49 3.85 16.23
N THR A 83 20.22 3.66 15.92
CA THR A 83 19.63 2.33 15.71
C THR A 83 20.18 1.71 14.42
N LYS A 84 20.66 0.45 14.51
CA LYS A 84 21.09 -0.30 13.33
C LYS A 84 19.88 -0.63 12.46
N TYR A 85 19.92 -0.24 11.19
CA TYR A 85 18.93 -0.61 10.21
C TYR A 85 19.34 -1.89 9.46
N SER A 86 18.34 -2.62 8.98
CA SER A 86 18.54 -3.76 8.09
C SER A 86 17.68 -3.54 6.85
N THR A 87 18.33 -3.31 5.71
CA THR A 87 17.66 -3.17 4.40
C THR A 87 16.77 -4.37 4.09
N LYS A 88 17.21 -5.58 4.47
CA LYS A 88 16.43 -6.80 4.30
C LYS A 88 15.11 -6.74 5.08
N LYS A 89 15.15 -6.39 6.37
CA LYS A 89 13.95 -6.27 7.20
C LYS A 89 13.01 -5.18 6.71
N LEU A 90 13.54 -4.04 6.27
CA LEU A 90 12.76 -2.95 5.70
C LEU A 90 12.05 -3.37 4.40
N ASN A 91 12.73 -4.11 3.53
CA ASN A 91 12.12 -4.63 2.31
C ASN A 91 11.06 -5.70 2.59
N GLU A 92 11.28 -6.57 3.59
CA GLU A 92 10.30 -7.55 4.04
C GLU A 92 9.05 -6.86 4.60
N GLU A 93 9.21 -5.88 5.49
CA GLU A 93 8.11 -5.06 6.05
C GLU A 93 7.35 -4.34 4.94
N ARG A 94 8.06 -3.73 3.99
CA ARG A 94 7.47 -3.06 2.83
C ARG A 94 6.62 -4.00 1.98
N THR A 95 7.13 -5.20 1.71
CA THR A 95 6.44 -6.22 0.92
C THR A 95 5.17 -6.71 1.63
N GLN A 96 5.26 -6.94 2.94
CA GLN A 96 4.11 -7.31 3.75
C GLN A 96 3.04 -6.22 3.73
N LEU A 97 3.43 -4.97 4.01
CA LEU A 97 2.50 -3.82 3.97
C LEU A 97 1.87 -3.62 2.59
N ALA A 98 2.64 -3.84 1.51
CA ALA A 98 2.12 -3.75 0.16
C ALA A 98 1.04 -4.81 -0.11
N GLY A 99 1.22 -6.04 0.37
CA GLY A 99 0.21 -7.09 0.33
C GLY A 99 -1.07 -6.69 1.08
N GLU A 100 -0.90 -6.22 2.32
CA GLU A 100 -2.04 -5.78 3.14
C GLU A 100 -2.80 -4.60 2.49
N VAL A 101 -2.09 -3.62 1.95
CA VAL A 101 -2.71 -2.48 1.23
C VAL A 101 -3.43 -2.94 -0.03
N ALA A 102 -2.90 -3.93 -0.75
CA ALA A 102 -3.58 -4.50 -1.92
C ALA A 102 -4.91 -5.18 -1.52
N GLU A 103 -4.92 -5.97 -0.44
CA GLU A 103 -6.13 -6.58 0.10
C GLU A 103 -7.18 -5.51 0.49
N TYR A 104 -6.76 -4.44 1.16
CA TYR A 104 -7.66 -3.33 1.50
C TYR A 104 -8.22 -2.62 0.27
N ARG A 105 -7.43 -2.45 -0.80
CA ARG A 105 -7.89 -1.84 -2.05
C ARG A 105 -8.91 -2.70 -2.77
N GLU A 106 -8.74 -4.02 -2.78
CA GLU A 106 -9.72 -4.95 -3.33
C GLU A 106 -11.04 -4.88 -2.55
N CYS A 107 -10.97 -4.93 -1.22
CA CYS A 107 -12.14 -4.78 -0.36
C CYS A 107 -12.84 -3.43 -0.58
N LEU A 108 -12.07 -2.35 -0.69
CA LEU A 108 -12.61 -1.02 -0.93
C LEU A 108 -13.32 -0.93 -2.29
N SER A 109 -12.73 -1.51 -3.32
CA SER A 109 -13.33 -1.56 -4.67
C SER A 109 -14.66 -2.30 -4.66
N ALA A 110 -14.74 -3.46 -4.00
CA ALA A 110 -15.98 -4.23 -3.87
C ALA A 110 -17.07 -3.44 -3.11
N VAL A 111 -16.71 -2.79 -2.01
CA VAL A 111 -17.65 -1.96 -1.23
C VAL A 111 -18.12 -0.74 -2.03
N GLN A 112 -17.23 -0.13 -2.83
CA GLN A 112 -17.61 0.99 -3.70
C GLN A 112 -18.60 0.59 -4.79
N GLU A 113 -18.43 -0.59 -5.37
CA GLU A 113 -19.39 -1.13 -6.34
C GLU A 113 -20.74 -1.41 -5.69
N ASP A 114 -20.77 -2.01 -4.50
CA ASP A 114 -22.00 -2.19 -3.72
C ASP A 114 -22.70 -0.85 -3.43
N VAL A 115 -21.94 0.18 -3.06
CA VAL A 115 -22.49 1.54 -2.83
C VAL A 115 -23.11 2.10 -4.09
N LYS A 116 -22.48 1.91 -5.25
CA LYS A 116 -22.98 2.37 -6.54
C LYS A 116 -24.30 1.68 -6.86
N ILE A 117 -24.32 0.34 -6.81
CA ILE A 117 -25.55 -0.46 -7.05
C ILE A 117 -26.68 -0.01 -6.13
N LEU A 118 -26.41 0.16 -4.83
CA LEU A 118 -27.41 0.61 -3.87
C LEU A 118 -27.95 2.01 -4.13
N ARG A 119 -27.10 2.93 -4.62
CA ARG A 119 -27.53 4.27 -5.02
C ARG A 119 -28.43 4.21 -6.26
N ASP A 120 -28.10 3.37 -7.23
CA ASP A 120 -28.89 3.19 -8.44
C ASP A 120 -30.25 2.57 -8.10
N VAL A 121 -30.27 1.54 -7.24
CA VAL A 121 -31.52 0.94 -6.74
C VAL A 121 -32.36 1.97 -5.97
N ARG A 122 -31.76 2.76 -5.08
CA ARG A 122 -32.46 3.82 -4.35
C ARG A 122 -33.03 4.87 -5.30
N HIS A 123 -32.27 5.28 -6.30
CA HIS A 123 -32.73 6.22 -7.31
C HIS A 123 -33.94 5.67 -8.06
N TRP A 124 -33.87 4.44 -8.53
CA TRP A 124 -34.96 3.76 -9.23
C TRP A 124 -36.21 3.60 -8.35
N LEU A 125 -36.06 3.18 -7.09
CA LEU A 125 -37.17 3.05 -6.15
C LEU A 125 -37.84 4.40 -5.88
N ASN A 126 -37.10 5.48 -5.76
CA ASN A 126 -37.66 6.82 -5.58
C ASN A 126 -38.44 7.31 -6.81
N GLN A 127 -38.19 6.78 -8.00
CA GLN A 127 -38.97 7.09 -9.19
C GLN A 127 -40.28 6.27 -9.28
N VAL A 128 -40.26 5.02 -8.79
CA VAL A 128 -41.35 4.07 -8.95
C VAL A 128 -42.30 4.07 -7.75
N LEU A 129 -41.81 4.29 -6.54
CA LEU A 129 -42.61 4.25 -5.30
C LEU A 129 -42.77 5.66 -4.74
N PRO A 130 -44.05 6.05 -4.38
CA PRO A 130 -44.27 7.29 -3.63
C PRO A 130 -43.53 7.23 -2.28
N SER A 131 -42.90 8.36 -1.93
CA SER A 131 -41.97 8.45 -0.78
C SER A 131 -42.54 7.99 0.59
N GLU A 132 -43.85 8.00 0.75
CA GLU A 132 -44.52 7.55 1.99
C GLU A 132 -44.62 6.01 2.13
N GLN A 133 -44.76 5.29 1.03
CA GLN A 133 -44.82 3.82 1.06
C GLN A 133 -43.44 3.19 1.37
N TYR A 134 -42.36 3.87 0.99
CA TYR A 134 -41.01 3.36 1.24
C TYR A 134 -40.59 3.41 2.71
N ARG A 135 -41.11 4.36 3.49
CA ARG A 135 -40.82 4.45 4.94
C ARG A 135 -41.46 3.34 5.76
N GLN A 136 -42.55 2.75 5.29
CA GLN A 136 -43.29 1.72 6.02
C GLN A 136 -42.77 0.31 5.77
N THR A 137 -42.07 0.03 4.70
CA THR A 137 -41.58 -1.32 4.35
C THR A 137 -40.16 -1.63 4.82
N ALA A 138 -39.41 -0.63 5.31
CA ALA A 138 -38.08 -0.83 5.85
C ALA A 138 -38.18 -1.33 7.32
N GLU A 139 -38.50 -2.60 7.53
CA GLU A 139 -38.34 -3.23 8.85
C GLU A 139 -36.84 -3.19 9.22
N PRO A 140 -36.48 -2.84 10.48
CA PRO A 140 -35.10 -2.87 10.95
C PRO A 140 -34.68 -4.32 11.19
N GLY A 141 -34.35 -5.02 10.09
CA GLY A 141 -33.73 -6.34 10.15
C GLY A 141 -32.41 -6.31 10.88
N LYS A 142 -32.14 -7.31 11.72
CA LYS A 142 -30.92 -7.51 12.51
C LYS A 142 -29.66 -7.26 11.65
N LYS A 143 -28.95 -6.19 11.97
CA LYS A 143 -27.71 -5.79 11.27
C LYS A 143 -26.62 -6.85 11.49
N PRO A 144 -26.08 -7.51 10.46
CA PRO A 144 -24.89 -8.33 10.65
C PRO A 144 -23.72 -7.44 11.09
N SER A 145 -22.95 -7.90 12.06
CA SER A 145 -21.77 -7.19 12.52
C SER A 145 -20.80 -6.97 11.35
N ILE A 146 -20.31 -5.72 11.20
CA ILE A 146 -19.37 -5.31 10.16
C ILE A 146 -18.16 -6.26 10.10
N GLN A 147 -17.65 -6.70 11.26
CA GLN A 147 -16.55 -7.66 11.36
C GLN A 147 -16.88 -9.04 10.76
N GLN A 148 -18.13 -9.51 10.86
CA GLN A 148 -18.55 -10.79 10.28
C GLN A 148 -18.66 -10.72 8.76
N THR A 149 -19.11 -9.60 8.21
CA THR A 149 -19.21 -9.41 6.75
C THR A 149 -17.84 -9.30 6.09
N VAL A 150 -16.89 -8.56 6.69
CA VAL A 150 -15.52 -8.43 6.19
C VAL A 150 -14.77 -9.76 6.31
N LYS A 151 -14.88 -10.46 7.45
CA LYS A 151 -14.25 -11.79 7.63
C LYS A 151 -14.82 -12.83 6.67
N GLY A 152 -16.14 -12.84 6.47
CA GLY A 152 -16.81 -13.78 5.56
C GLY A 152 -16.42 -13.55 4.08
N ARG A 153 -16.21 -12.29 3.65
CA ARG A 153 -15.72 -11.99 2.28
C ARG A 153 -14.25 -12.30 2.11
N ALA A 154 -13.41 -11.94 3.06
CA ALA A 154 -11.98 -12.29 3.03
C ALA A 154 -11.77 -13.82 3.00
N GLN A 155 -12.62 -14.57 3.69
CA GLN A 155 -12.61 -16.02 3.65
C GLN A 155 -13.00 -16.57 2.29
N ARG A 156 -14.07 -16.08 1.66
CA ARG A 156 -14.50 -16.49 0.31
C ARG A 156 -13.44 -16.20 -0.75
N ILE A 157 -12.81 -15.03 -0.70
CA ILE A 157 -11.71 -14.68 -1.62
C ILE A 157 -10.52 -15.64 -1.46
N ARG A 158 -10.19 -16.04 -0.23
CA ARG A 158 -9.14 -17.04 0.03
C ARG A 158 -9.51 -18.43 -0.47
N GLU A 159 -10.76 -18.83 -0.32
CA GLU A 159 -11.29 -20.11 -0.82
C GLU A 159 -11.26 -20.15 -2.36
N GLU A 160 -11.74 -19.10 -3.03
CA GLU A 160 -11.69 -18.99 -4.50
C GLU A 160 -10.27 -18.95 -5.06
N GLN A 161 -9.33 -18.30 -4.38
CA GLN A 161 -7.92 -18.29 -4.77
C GLN A 161 -7.24 -19.64 -4.47
N GLY A 162 -7.66 -20.33 -3.41
CA GLY A 162 -7.22 -21.68 -3.10
C GLY A 162 -7.64 -22.70 -4.15
N GLU A 163 -8.89 -22.62 -4.61
CA GLU A 163 -9.41 -23.50 -5.67
C GLU A 163 -8.73 -23.26 -7.02
N LYS A 164 -8.45 -22.00 -7.39
CA LYS A 164 -7.70 -21.68 -8.63
C LYS A 164 -6.26 -22.17 -8.64
N ARG A 165 -5.63 -22.36 -7.46
CA ARG A 165 -4.27 -22.92 -7.35
C ARG A 165 -4.24 -24.44 -7.41
N GLN A 166 -5.36 -25.13 -7.20
CA GLN A 166 -5.46 -26.59 -7.22
C GLN A 166 -5.90 -27.16 -8.57
N GLN A 167 -6.26 -26.33 -9.56
CA GLN A 167 -6.52 -26.85 -10.89
C GLN A 167 -5.21 -27.27 -11.55
N PRO A 168 -5.01 -28.55 -11.88
CA PRO A 168 -3.81 -28.99 -12.57
C PRO A 168 -3.78 -28.38 -13.97
N ARG A 169 -2.67 -27.76 -14.31
CA ARG A 169 -2.37 -27.22 -15.63
C ARG A 169 -2.32 -28.40 -16.61
N THR A 170 -3.41 -28.62 -17.32
CA THR A 170 -3.44 -29.60 -18.42
C THR A 170 -2.48 -29.12 -19.51
N GLU A 171 -1.30 -29.75 -19.56
CA GLU A 171 -0.37 -29.61 -20.67
C GLU A 171 -1.04 -30.12 -21.94
N LYS A 172 -1.32 -29.20 -22.87
CA LYS A 172 -1.61 -29.57 -24.26
C LYS A 172 -0.30 -30.11 -24.85
N LYS A 173 -0.15 -31.42 -24.88
CA LYS A 173 0.76 -32.07 -25.82
C LYS A 173 0.25 -31.75 -27.22
N GLN A 174 0.98 -30.94 -27.94
CA GLN A 174 0.88 -30.89 -29.41
C GLN A 174 1.64 -32.11 -29.95
N ASP A 175 0.91 -33.09 -30.39
CA ASP A 175 1.44 -34.12 -31.28
C ASP A 175 1.81 -33.41 -32.58
N MET A 176 3.11 -33.40 -32.84
CA MET A 176 3.66 -33.02 -34.15
C MET A 176 4.12 -34.31 -34.77
N GLU A 177 3.24 -34.94 -35.55
CA GLU A 177 3.58 -35.97 -36.51
C GLU A 177 3.72 -35.35 -37.92
N LEU A 178 4.92 -35.60 -38.50
CA LEU A 178 5.29 -35.60 -39.92
C LEU A 178 5.23 -34.32 -40.71
#